data_8d8296f467b96243e7c84a6df63a04ed
#
_entry.id   8d8296f467b96243e7c84a6df63a04ed
#
_cell.length_a   1.000
_cell.length_b   1.000
_cell.length_c   1.000
_cell.angle_alpha   90.00
_cell.angle_beta   90.00
_cell.angle_gamma   90.00
#
_symmetry.space_group_name_H-M   'P 1'
#
loop_
_entity.id
_entity.type
_entity.pdbx_description
1 polymer ?
#
loop_
_entity_poly.entity_id
_entity_poly.type
_entity_poly.pdbx_seq_one_letter_code
_entity_poly.pdbx_strand_id
1 'polypeptide(L)'
;MKNVKTKKNKDGNLVLEYDKTSGMYITLMTSDSKLSNTNERHRFIKKTESIIRKSIQYKAYKKKIMDSGINMCAVLGNVTNEKAKVEMHHGPIFTLWDYVEITLQYLYNNNLPISTFRAADMILSDHFDDLIQVVMVSESVHKAIHNPTNNTLKIPLESAWGNLVGYLEKYKGCFDYKHFAKLNDYLELNKTNTDFDLFKTKITEWKDVKMPYEILKIEDIRHRQ
;
A
#
# COMPACT_ATOMS: atom_id res chain seq x y z
N MET A 1 28.96 -11.82 10.91
CA MET A 1 28.03 -10.67 11.01
C MET A 1 28.75 -9.45 10.48
N LYS A 2 28.31 -8.83 9.36
CA LYS A 2 28.88 -7.58 8.88
C LYS A 2 28.49 -6.46 9.83
N ASN A 3 29.46 -5.66 10.26
CA ASN A 3 29.25 -4.57 11.21
C ASN A 3 28.25 -3.56 10.64
N VAL A 4 27.06 -3.51 11.22
CA VAL A 4 26.05 -2.51 10.92
C VAL A 4 26.47 -1.20 11.57
N LYS A 5 26.86 -0.21 10.77
CA LYS A 5 27.19 1.14 11.27
C LYS A 5 25.91 1.96 11.42
N THR A 6 25.72 2.52 12.59
CA THR A 6 24.65 3.49 12.84
C THR A 6 25.20 4.90 12.75
N LYS A 7 24.50 5.81 12.05
CA LYS A 7 24.78 7.24 12.11
C LYS A 7 23.49 8.03 12.35
N LYS A 8 23.61 9.20 13.00
CA LYS A 8 22.48 10.13 13.08
C LYS A 8 22.38 10.90 11.77
N ASN A 9 21.18 10.99 11.21
CA ASN A 9 20.90 11.87 10.09
C ASN A 9 20.80 13.33 10.57
N LYS A 10 20.57 14.29 9.64
CA LYS A 10 20.41 15.70 9.95
C LYS A 10 19.29 16.01 10.94
N ASP A 11 18.32 15.13 11.06
CA ASP A 11 17.14 15.25 11.92
C ASP A 11 17.32 14.50 13.26
N GLY A 12 18.53 14.03 13.58
CA GLY A 12 18.86 13.34 14.84
C GLY A 12 18.39 11.88 14.90
N ASN A 13 17.85 11.29 13.82
CA ASN A 13 17.38 9.93 13.76
C ASN A 13 18.56 8.95 13.59
N LEU A 14 18.50 7.84 14.31
CA LEU A 14 19.42 6.72 14.07
C LEU A 14 19.10 6.12 12.70
N VAL A 15 20.04 6.19 11.80
CA VAL A 15 19.99 5.60 10.46
C VAL A 15 20.99 4.45 10.43
N LEU A 16 20.49 3.25 10.16
CA LEU A 16 21.35 2.11 9.90
C LEU A 16 21.86 2.20 8.45
N GLU A 17 23.17 2.41 8.32
CA GLU A 17 23.82 2.42 7.01
C GLU A 17 24.07 0.96 6.60
N TYR A 18 23.22 0.44 5.74
CA TYR A 18 23.43 -0.86 5.13
C TYR A 18 24.29 -0.67 3.89
N ASP A 19 25.51 -1.16 3.95
CA ASP A 19 26.53 -1.20 2.89
C ASP A 19 26.47 -0.05 1.86
N LYS A 20 27.56 0.68 1.70
CA LYS A 20 27.70 1.83 0.79
C LYS A 20 27.30 1.55 -0.68
N THR A 21 27.20 0.28 -1.04
CA THR A 21 26.85 -0.18 -2.39
C THR A 21 25.36 -0.27 -2.64
N SER A 22 24.52 -0.38 -1.58
CA SER A 22 23.06 -0.55 -1.77
C SER A 22 22.27 0.76 -1.68
N GLY A 23 22.83 1.81 -1.10
CA GLY A 23 22.14 3.08 -0.89
C GLY A 23 20.87 2.99 -0.04
N MET A 24 20.63 1.86 0.62
CA MET A 24 19.46 1.64 1.45
C MET A 24 19.73 2.06 2.89
N TYR A 25 18.97 3.03 3.36
CA TYR A 25 18.96 3.47 4.75
C TYR A 25 17.71 2.93 5.46
N ILE A 26 17.90 2.24 6.58
CA ILE A 26 16.80 1.85 7.45
C ILE A 26 16.52 3.03 8.40
N THR A 27 15.33 3.58 8.32
CA THR A 27 14.89 4.62 9.25
C THR A 27 14.10 3.95 10.36
N LEU A 28 14.60 4.04 11.60
CA LEU A 28 13.88 3.62 12.79
C LEU A 28 13.02 4.80 13.28
N MET A 29 11.75 4.57 13.46
CA MET A 29 10.86 5.48 14.15
C MET A 29 10.91 5.13 15.64
N THR A 30 11.54 5.99 16.43
CA THR A 30 11.82 5.71 17.85
C THR A 30 10.86 6.39 18.82
N SER A 31 9.89 7.16 18.33
CA SER A 31 8.93 7.87 19.21
C SER A 31 7.59 8.15 18.51
N ASP A 32 6.53 8.12 19.29
CA ASP A 32 5.14 8.41 18.86
C ASP A 32 5.00 9.84 18.31
N SER A 33 5.76 10.78 18.85
CA SER A 33 5.77 12.18 18.37
C SER A 33 6.21 12.33 16.92
N LYS A 34 7.00 11.37 16.37
CA LYS A 34 7.40 11.38 14.96
C LYS A 34 6.33 10.81 14.04
N LEU A 35 5.55 9.85 14.55
CA LEU A 35 4.43 9.27 13.79
C LEU A 35 3.28 10.26 13.66
N SER A 36 3.05 11.11 14.65
CA SER A 36 2.06 12.19 14.61
C SER A 36 2.49 13.36 13.71
N ASN A 37 3.78 13.46 13.34
CA ASN A 37 4.26 14.49 12.43
C ASN A 37 3.98 14.08 10.96
N THR A 38 3.11 14.84 10.30
CA THR A 38 2.68 14.59 8.92
C THR A 38 3.86 14.47 7.94
N ASN A 39 4.88 15.35 8.06
CA ASN A 39 6.04 15.32 7.16
C ASN A 39 6.92 14.09 7.37
N GLU A 40 7.13 13.69 8.63
CA GLU A 40 7.91 12.49 8.95
C GLU A 40 7.18 11.23 8.47
N ARG A 41 5.86 11.16 8.70
CA ARG A 41 5.01 10.08 8.20
C ARG A 41 5.07 9.99 6.67
N HIS A 42 4.92 11.11 5.97
CA HIS A 42 5.02 11.16 4.50
C HIS A 42 6.38 10.66 4.00
N ARG A 43 7.47 11.12 4.63
CA ARG A 43 8.83 10.65 4.32
C ARG A 43 9.00 9.15 4.57
N PHE A 44 8.45 8.65 5.69
CA PHE A 44 8.47 7.22 6.01
C PHE A 44 7.78 6.41 4.91
N ILE A 45 6.57 6.80 4.54
CA ILE A 45 5.78 6.10 3.52
C ILE A 45 6.52 6.09 2.18
N LYS A 46 6.97 7.25 1.69
CA LYS A 46 7.74 7.32 0.44
C LYS A 46 9.00 6.47 0.44
N LYS A 47 9.73 6.42 1.56
CA LYS A 47 10.92 5.56 1.69
C LYS A 47 10.55 4.09 1.64
N THR A 48 9.48 3.70 2.34
CA THR A 48 8.98 2.32 2.34
C THR A 48 8.55 1.89 0.94
N GLU A 49 7.77 2.70 0.22
CA GLU A 49 7.42 2.45 -1.18
C GLU A 49 8.67 2.28 -2.07
N SER A 50 9.66 3.14 -1.89
CA SER A 50 10.92 3.05 -2.66
C SER A 50 11.68 1.75 -2.38
N ILE A 51 11.70 1.28 -1.13
CA ILE A 51 12.32 0.00 -0.77
C ILE A 51 11.58 -1.15 -1.45
N ILE A 52 10.25 -1.17 -1.36
CA ILE A 52 9.41 -2.19 -1.98
C ILE A 52 9.69 -2.24 -3.49
N ARG A 53 9.51 -1.13 -4.20
CA ARG A 53 9.63 -1.07 -5.67
C ARG A 53 11.02 -1.44 -6.19
N LYS A 54 12.08 -1.21 -5.41
CA LYS A 54 13.47 -1.54 -5.77
C LYS A 54 13.88 -2.94 -5.35
N SER A 55 13.11 -3.64 -4.52
CA SER A 55 13.45 -4.96 -4.00
C SER A 55 13.45 -6.02 -5.11
N ILE A 56 14.26 -7.05 -4.91
CA ILE A 56 14.28 -8.24 -5.78
C ILE A 56 12.97 -8.99 -5.65
N GLN A 57 12.41 -9.04 -4.43
CA GLN A 57 11.15 -9.71 -4.12
C GLN A 57 9.99 -9.11 -4.91
N TYR A 58 9.90 -7.78 -4.98
CA TYR A 58 8.85 -7.12 -5.77
C TYR A 58 8.94 -7.44 -7.26
N LYS A 59 10.16 -7.48 -7.80
CA LYS A 59 10.39 -7.88 -9.19
C LYS A 59 10.02 -9.34 -9.42
N ALA A 60 10.36 -10.23 -8.47
CA ALA A 60 10.00 -11.63 -8.52
C ALA A 60 8.48 -11.84 -8.43
N TYR A 61 7.79 -11.09 -7.56
CA TYR A 61 6.33 -11.13 -7.48
C TYR A 61 5.68 -10.68 -8.79
N LYS A 62 6.12 -9.54 -9.36
CA LYS A 62 5.62 -9.09 -10.66
C LYS A 62 5.79 -10.17 -11.73
N LYS A 63 6.95 -10.84 -11.76
CA LYS A 63 7.20 -11.95 -12.68
C LYS A 63 6.24 -13.11 -12.40
N LYS A 64 6.03 -13.52 -11.14
CA LYS A 64 5.06 -14.56 -10.75
C LYS A 64 3.66 -14.29 -11.34
N ILE A 65 3.17 -13.05 -11.19
CA ILE A 65 1.86 -12.64 -11.73
C ILE A 65 1.82 -12.75 -13.25
N MET A 66 2.85 -12.26 -13.93
CA MET A 66 2.92 -12.35 -15.41
C MET A 66 3.02 -13.79 -15.90
N ASP A 67 3.81 -14.62 -15.26
CA ASP A 67 3.99 -16.04 -15.60
C ASP A 67 2.71 -16.86 -15.33
N SER A 68 1.84 -16.42 -14.42
CA SER A 68 0.52 -17.05 -14.18
C SER A 68 -0.54 -16.70 -15.24
N GLY A 69 -0.16 -15.99 -16.29
CA GLY A 69 -1.05 -15.62 -17.40
C GLY A 69 -1.72 -14.26 -17.26
N ILE A 70 -1.49 -13.54 -16.14
CA ILE A 70 -2.00 -12.18 -15.93
C ILE A 70 -0.97 -11.19 -16.50
N ASN A 71 -0.85 -11.18 -17.84
CA ASN A 71 0.18 -10.43 -18.56
C ASN A 71 -0.38 -9.42 -19.57
N MET A 72 -1.70 -9.20 -19.54
CA MET A 72 -2.42 -8.27 -20.41
C MET A 72 -2.92 -7.07 -19.65
N CYS A 73 -3.15 -5.97 -20.38
CA CYS A 73 -3.81 -4.79 -19.82
C CYS A 73 -5.26 -5.12 -19.47
N ALA A 74 -5.63 -5.05 -18.20
CA ALA A 74 -6.97 -5.34 -17.71
C ALA A 74 -8.07 -4.44 -18.31
N VAL A 75 -7.71 -3.22 -18.68
CA VAL A 75 -8.65 -2.25 -19.27
C VAL A 75 -8.82 -2.43 -20.78
N LEU A 76 -7.72 -2.72 -21.49
CA LEU A 76 -7.72 -2.85 -22.95
C LEU A 76 -7.92 -4.29 -23.44
N GLY A 77 -7.79 -5.27 -22.56
CA GLY A 77 -8.10 -6.68 -22.79
C GLY A 77 -7.20 -7.44 -23.77
N ASN A 78 -6.62 -6.78 -24.76
CA ASN A 78 -5.84 -7.40 -25.84
C ASN A 78 -4.42 -6.85 -25.99
N VAL A 79 -3.98 -6.05 -25.04
CA VAL A 79 -2.63 -5.45 -25.03
C VAL A 79 -1.73 -6.24 -24.09
N THR A 80 -0.87 -7.06 -24.68
CA THR A 80 0.18 -7.81 -23.98
C THR A 80 1.47 -7.00 -23.90
N ASN A 81 2.43 -7.49 -23.11
CA ASN A 81 3.76 -6.85 -22.99
C ASN A 81 4.55 -6.85 -24.30
N GLU A 82 4.17 -7.67 -25.30
CA GLU A 82 4.73 -7.66 -26.66
C GLU A 82 4.28 -6.47 -27.48
N LYS A 83 3.03 -6.00 -27.26
CA LYS A 83 2.43 -4.88 -27.99
C LYS A 83 2.70 -3.54 -27.32
N ALA A 84 2.72 -3.51 -26.00
CA ALA A 84 3.02 -2.31 -25.22
C ALA A 84 3.52 -2.72 -23.83
N LYS A 85 4.33 -1.85 -23.22
CA LYS A 85 4.79 -2.08 -21.84
C LYS A 85 3.61 -2.22 -20.89
N VAL A 86 3.52 -3.37 -20.20
CA VAL A 86 2.53 -3.65 -19.16
C VAL A 86 3.17 -3.46 -17.80
N GLU A 87 2.49 -2.71 -16.95
CA GLU A 87 2.94 -2.35 -15.61
C GLU A 87 1.98 -2.88 -14.53
N MET A 88 2.53 -3.27 -13.39
CA MET A 88 1.74 -3.66 -12.23
C MET A 88 1.34 -2.41 -11.46
N HIS A 89 0.04 -2.18 -11.34
CA HIS A 89 -0.58 -1.09 -10.61
C HIS A 89 -1.21 -1.62 -9.33
N HIS A 90 -0.96 -0.95 -8.18
CA HIS A 90 -1.67 -1.25 -6.94
C HIS A 90 -3.05 -0.60 -7.00
N GLY A 91 -4.06 -1.39 -6.85
CA GLY A 91 -5.46 -0.98 -6.99
C GLY A 91 -6.32 -2.20 -7.24
N PRO A 92 -7.59 -1.98 -7.44
CA PRO A 92 -8.28 -0.71 -7.74
C PRO A 92 -8.61 0.15 -6.50
N ILE A 93 -8.69 -0.42 -5.31
CA ILE A 93 -9.13 0.30 -4.12
C ILE A 93 -7.96 0.98 -3.40
N PHE A 94 -6.97 0.20 -3.00
CA PHE A 94 -5.83 0.70 -2.24
C PHE A 94 -4.59 0.84 -3.12
N THR A 95 -3.92 1.98 -2.98
CA THR A 95 -2.59 2.23 -3.56
C THR A 95 -1.50 1.65 -2.67
N LEU A 96 -0.26 1.55 -3.17
CA LEU A 96 0.87 1.14 -2.34
C LEU A 96 1.05 2.07 -1.12
N TRP A 97 0.73 3.35 -1.28
CA TRP A 97 0.68 4.32 -0.18
C TRP A 97 -0.25 3.86 0.94
N ASP A 98 -1.49 3.51 0.59
CA ASP A 98 -2.50 3.06 1.56
C ASP A 98 -2.04 1.78 2.28
N TYR A 99 -1.47 0.82 1.55
CA TYR A 99 -0.91 -0.39 2.15
C TYR A 99 0.19 -0.09 3.17
N VAL A 100 1.06 0.90 2.89
CA VAL A 100 2.09 1.32 3.85
C VAL A 100 1.47 2.01 5.07
N GLU A 101 0.46 2.86 4.89
CA GLU A 101 -0.25 3.52 6.01
C GLU A 101 -0.92 2.50 6.93
N ILE A 102 -1.64 1.54 6.36
CA ILE A 102 -2.31 0.48 7.11
C ILE A 102 -1.31 -0.40 7.86
N THR A 103 -0.19 -0.76 7.21
CA THR A 103 0.88 -1.55 7.85
C THR A 103 1.55 -0.77 8.98
N LEU A 104 1.77 0.54 8.81
CA LEU A 104 2.30 1.40 9.85
C LEU A 104 1.39 1.43 11.08
N GLN A 105 0.07 1.56 10.85
CA GLN A 105 -0.93 1.50 11.92
C GLN A 105 -0.93 0.14 12.62
N TYR A 106 -0.81 -0.94 11.86
CA TYR A 106 -0.71 -2.30 12.43
C TYR A 106 0.51 -2.46 13.33
N LEU A 107 1.69 -1.99 12.88
CA LEU A 107 2.91 -2.04 13.68
C LEU A 107 2.74 -1.28 15.01
N TYR A 108 2.11 -0.12 14.95
CA TYR A 108 1.83 0.69 16.13
C TYR A 108 0.86 0.01 17.09
N ASN A 109 -0.29 -0.42 16.59
CA ASN A 109 -1.35 -1.04 17.41
C ASN A 109 -0.84 -2.29 18.15
N ASN A 110 0.13 -3.00 17.57
CA ASN A 110 0.70 -4.22 18.14
C ASN A 110 2.01 -3.97 18.91
N ASN A 111 2.37 -2.71 19.18
CA ASN A 111 3.62 -2.34 19.85
C ASN A 111 4.88 -2.96 19.22
N LEU A 112 4.87 -3.10 17.89
CA LEU A 112 5.98 -3.67 17.15
C LEU A 112 6.99 -2.57 16.76
N PRO A 113 8.29 -2.88 16.67
CA PRO A 113 9.29 -1.92 16.21
C PRO A 113 8.93 -1.38 14.82
N ILE A 114 8.85 -0.04 14.70
CA ILE A 114 8.47 0.64 13.47
C ILE A 114 9.71 1.02 12.69
N SER A 115 9.91 0.39 11.53
CA SER A 115 10.96 0.74 10.59
C SER A 115 10.48 0.60 9.15
N THR A 116 11.05 1.38 8.25
CA THR A 116 10.75 1.31 6.82
C THR A 116 11.04 -0.08 6.23
N PHE A 117 12.06 -0.76 6.74
CA PHE A 117 12.41 -2.10 6.30
C PHE A 117 11.35 -3.12 6.75
N ARG A 118 10.92 -3.08 8.02
CA ARG A 118 9.91 -3.99 8.55
C ARG A 118 8.57 -3.79 7.85
N ALA A 119 8.15 -2.55 7.64
CA ALA A 119 6.93 -2.26 6.89
C ALA A 119 7.02 -2.78 5.45
N ALA A 120 8.16 -2.58 4.79
CA ALA A 120 8.38 -3.10 3.44
C ALA A 120 8.38 -4.63 3.40
N ASP A 121 9.02 -5.29 4.34
CA ASP A 121 9.08 -6.75 4.45
C ASP A 121 7.69 -7.36 4.63
N MET A 122 6.87 -6.78 5.53
CA MET A 122 5.48 -7.22 5.73
C MET A 122 4.65 -7.07 4.46
N ILE A 123 4.74 -5.92 3.77
CA ILE A 123 4.00 -5.70 2.52
C ILE A 123 4.48 -6.63 1.41
N LEU A 124 5.77 -6.93 1.33
CA LEU A 124 6.30 -7.90 0.39
C LEU A 124 5.81 -9.32 0.69
N SER A 125 5.74 -9.71 1.97
CA SER A 125 5.12 -10.98 2.38
C SER A 125 3.65 -11.03 1.93
N ASP A 126 2.89 -9.95 2.18
CA ASP A 126 1.48 -9.85 1.78
C ASP A 126 1.27 -9.94 0.26
N HIS A 127 2.24 -9.49 -0.54
CA HIS A 127 2.21 -9.74 -1.99
C HIS A 127 2.30 -11.24 -2.30
N PHE A 128 3.25 -11.94 -1.67
CA PHE A 128 3.43 -13.38 -1.92
C PHE A 128 2.30 -14.24 -1.35
N ASP A 129 1.63 -13.75 -0.30
CA ASP A 129 0.42 -14.35 0.28
C ASP A 129 -0.85 -14.00 -0.54
N ASP A 130 -0.68 -13.29 -1.66
CA ASP A 130 -1.73 -12.82 -2.57
C ASP A 130 -2.82 -11.98 -1.85
N LEU A 131 -2.47 -11.25 -0.79
CA LEU A 131 -3.37 -10.36 -0.04
C LEU A 131 -3.43 -8.96 -0.65
N ILE A 132 -2.36 -8.51 -1.31
CA ILE A 132 -2.29 -7.18 -1.92
C ILE A 132 -2.96 -7.20 -3.29
N GLN A 133 -3.92 -6.30 -3.49
CA GLN A 133 -4.55 -6.16 -4.80
C GLN A 133 -3.64 -5.44 -5.79
N VAL A 134 -3.48 -6.07 -6.96
CA VAL A 134 -2.74 -5.52 -8.09
C VAL A 134 -3.50 -5.77 -9.38
N VAL A 135 -3.31 -4.87 -10.35
CA VAL A 135 -3.88 -4.96 -11.69
C VAL A 135 -2.77 -4.74 -12.71
N MET A 136 -2.75 -5.54 -13.76
CA MET A 136 -1.83 -5.33 -14.87
C MET A 136 -2.45 -4.35 -15.86
N VAL A 137 -1.78 -3.25 -16.15
CA VAL A 137 -2.24 -2.19 -17.05
C VAL A 137 -1.14 -1.76 -18.01
N SER A 138 -1.50 -1.32 -19.21
CA SER A 138 -0.52 -0.71 -20.11
C SER A 138 -0.02 0.63 -19.54
N GLU A 139 1.18 1.04 -19.91
CA GLU A 139 1.78 2.30 -19.45
C GLU A 139 0.87 3.51 -19.71
N SER A 140 0.16 3.53 -20.84
CA SER A 140 -0.78 4.61 -21.18
C SER A 140 -1.99 4.63 -20.24
N VAL A 141 -2.56 3.45 -19.92
CA VAL A 141 -3.65 3.32 -18.96
C VAL A 141 -3.16 3.70 -17.57
N HIS A 142 -1.97 3.27 -17.17
CA HIS A 142 -1.35 3.63 -15.89
C HIS A 142 -1.19 5.15 -15.72
N LYS A 143 -0.73 5.84 -16.78
CA LYS A 143 -0.65 7.30 -16.80
C LYS A 143 -2.04 7.96 -16.72
N ALA A 144 -3.03 7.39 -17.38
CA ALA A 144 -4.42 7.92 -17.36
C ALA A 144 -5.04 7.79 -15.97
N ILE A 145 -4.81 6.67 -15.26
CA ILE A 145 -5.30 6.46 -13.88
C ILE A 145 -4.72 7.52 -12.92
N HIS A 146 -3.45 7.88 -13.10
CA HIS A 146 -2.78 8.85 -12.24
C HIS A 146 -2.98 10.31 -12.67
N ASN A 147 -3.69 10.55 -13.76
CA ASN A 147 -3.95 11.91 -14.23
C ASN A 147 -5.11 12.53 -13.43
N PRO A 148 -4.90 13.59 -12.64
CA PRO A 148 -5.93 14.20 -11.81
C PRO A 148 -7.07 14.84 -12.64
N THR A 149 -6.83 15.14 -13.91
CA THR A 149 -7.86 15.70 -14.80
C THR A 149 -8.76 14.63 -15.44
N ASN A 150 -8.34 13.37 -15.45
CA ASN A 150 -9.04 12.23 -16.04
C ASN A 150 -9.51 11.20 -14.98
N ASN A 151 -10.02 11.68 -13.86
CA ASN A 151 -10.44 10.85 -12.72
C ASN A 151 -11.62 9.90 -13.00
N THR A 152 -11.88 9.60 -14.27
CA THR A 152 -13.02 8.79 -14.72
C THR A 152 -12.68 7.34 -15.05
N LEU A 153 -11.39 7.01 -15.19
CA LEU A 153 -11.01 5.65 -15.52
C LEU A 153 -11.01 4.79 -14.24
N LYS A 154 -12.08 4.05 -14.06
CA LYS A 154 -12.23 3.10 -12.94
C LYS A 154 -11.89 1.70 -13.41
N ILE A 155 -11.01 1.05 -12.67
CA ILE A 155 -10.61 -0.33 -12.95
C ILE A 155 -11.65 -1.26 -12.32
N PRO A 156 -12.23 -2.21 -13.07
CA PRO A 156 -13.15 -3.18 -12.50
C PRO A 156 -12.46 -4.04 -11.43
N LEU A 157 -13.19 -4.37 -10.35
CA LEU A 157 -12.62 -5.12 -9.24
C LEU A 157 -12.26 -6.56 -9.65
N GLU A 158 -13.05 -7.15 -10.52
CA GLU A 158 -12.83 -8.48 -11.10
C GLU A 158 -11.53 -8.60 -11.89
N SER A 159 -10.95 -7.45 -12.29
CA SER A 159 -9.65 -7.40 -12.96
C SER A 159 -8.47 -7.41 -12.00
N ALA A 160 -8.74 -7.32 -10.69
CA ALA A 160 -7.69 -7.29 -9.68
C ALA A 160 -7.29 -8.71 -9.27
N TRP A 161 -6.00 -8.93 -9.21
CA TRP A 161 -5.42 -10.07 -8.53
C TRP A 161 -5.22 -9.74 -7.05
N GLY A 162 -5.53 -10.66 -6.17
CA GLY A 162 -5.30 -10.53 -4.73
C GLY A 162 -6.58 -10.65 -3.90
N ASN A 163 -6.44 -11.18 -2.69
CA ASN A 163 -7.54 -11.42 -1.76
C ASN A 163 -7.73 -10.21 -0.84
N LEU A 164 -8.52 -9.24 -1.29
CA LEU A 164 -8.82 -8.06 -0.50
C LEU A 164 -9.51 -8.40 0.83
N VAL A 165 -10.43 -9.35 0.85
CA VAL A 165 -11.14 -9.74 2.08
C VAL A 165 -10.15 -10.27 3.12
N GLY A 166 -9.24 -11.16 2.72
CA GLY A 166 -8.17 -11.65 3.60
C GLY A 166 -7.27 -10.54 4.11
N TYR A 167 -6.93 -9.55 3.26
CA TYR A 167 -6.17 -8.37 3.67
C TYR A 167 -6.90 -7.55 4.73
N LEU A 168 -8.18 -7.27 4.50
CA LEU A 168 -9.01 -6.51 5.43
C LEU A 168 -9.14 -7.21 6.78
N GLU A 169 -9.28 -8.54 6.78
CA GLU A 169 -9.33 -9.33 8.02
C GLU A 169 -8.00 -9.30 8.79
N LYS A 170 -6.87 -9.46 8.08
CA LYS A 170 -5.54 -9.41 8.69
C LYS A 170 -5.26 -8.08 9.38
N TYR A 171 -5.67 -6.98 8.75
CA TYR A 171 -5.41 -5.62 9.22
C TYR A 171 -6.62 -4.96 9.88
N LYS A 172 -7.57 -5.76 10.38
CA LYS A 172 -8.75 -5.26 11.09
C LYS A 172 -8.35 -4.28 12.20
N GLY A 173 -9.02 -3.12 12.25
CA GLY A 173 -8.72 -2.06 13.20
C GLY A 173 -7.53 -1.15 12.83
N CYS A 174 -6.98 -1.30 11.60
CA CYS A 174 -5.89 -0.47 11.11
C CYS A 174 -6.30 0.50 9.99
N PHE A 175 -7.60 0.51 9.63
CA PHE A 175 -8.14 1.36 8.57
C PHE A 175 -8.67 2.67 9.16
N ASP A 176 -8.38 3.78 8.49
CA ASP A 176 -8.95 5.08 8.79
C ASP A 176 -10.19 5.37 7.91
N TYR A 177 -10.84 6.53 8.16
CA TYR A 177 -12.04 6.93 7.42
C TYR A 177 -11.77 7.09 5.90
N LYS A 178 -10.55 7.45 5.48
CA LYS A 178 -10.20 7.58 4.05
C LYS A 178 -10.16 6.23 3.36
N HIS A 179 -9.65 5.21 4.06
CA HIS A 179 -9.67 3.84 3.56
C HIS A 179 -11.11 3.35 3.40
N PHE A 180 -11.98 3.63 4.40
CA PHE A 180 -13.40 3.30 4.30
C PHE A 180 -14.13 4.09 3.23
N ALA A 181 -13.78 5.36 3.00
CA ALA A 181 -14.34 6.15 1.89
C ALA A 181 -14.03 5.50 0.55
N LYS A 182 -12.77 5.09 0.31
CA LYS A 182 -12.36 4.37 -0.91
C LYS A 182 -13.12 3.05 -1.09
N LEU A 183 -13.28 2.29 -0.01
CA LEU A 183 -14.04 1.04 -0.04
C LEU A 183 -15.51 1.30 -0.40
N ASN A 184 -16.13 2.32 0.19
CA ASN A 184 -17.52 2.70 -0.11
C ASN A 184 -17.69 3.16 -1.55
N ASP A 185 -16.80 4.03 -2.04
CA ASP A 185 -16.84 4.50 -3.43
C ASP A 185 -16.82 3.32 -4.39
N TYR A 186 -16.01 2.30 -4.08
CA TYR A 186 -15.94 1.10 -4.88
C TYR A 186 -17.20 0.23 -4.79
N LEU A 187 -17.79 0.09 -3.60
CA LEU A 187 -19.05 -0.62 -3.42
C LEU A 187 -20.20 0.06 -4.16
N GLU A 188 -20.28 1.39 -4.11
CA GLU A 188 -21.29 2.16 -4.83
C GLU A 188 -21.22 1.95 -6.34
N LEU A 189 -20.00 1.83 -6.88
CA LEU A 189 -19.76 1.58 -8.30
C LEU A 189 -20.16 0.18 -8.76
N ASN A 190 -20.17 -0.79 -7.86
CA ASN A 190 -20.38 -2.20 -8.17
C ASN A 190 -21.69 -2.74 -7.57
N LYS A 191 -22.68 -1.89 -7.34
CA LYS A 191 -23.98 -2.23 -6.72
C LYS A 191 -24.75 -3.38 -7.40
N THR A 192 -24.45 -3.65 -8.66
CA THR A 192 -25.15 -4.67 -9.45
C THR A 192 -24.48 -6.05 -9.46
N ASN A 193 -23.33 -6.18 -8.79
CA ASN A 193 -22.59 -7.44 -8.75
C ASN A 193 -22.88 -8.21 -7.47
N THR A 194 -23.54 -9.37 -7.56
CA THR A 194 -24.00 -10.19 -6.42
C THR A 194 -22.86 -10.69 -5.53
N ASP A 195 -21.65 -10.89 -6.06
CA ASP A 195 -20.48 -11.29 -5.27
C ASP A 195 -20.02 -10.20 -4.28
N PHE A 196 -20.51 -8.98 -4.50
CA PHE A 196 -20.23 -7.83 -3.61
C PHE A 196 -21.08 -7.79 -2.35
N ASP A 197 -22.21 -8.48 -2.27
CA ASP A 197 -23.07 -8.42 -1.08
C ASP A 197 -22.37 -8.99 0.15
N LEU A 198 -21.63 -10.09 -0.02
CA LEU A 198 -20.81 -10.66 1.04
C LEU A 198 -19.69 -9.70 1.49
N PHE A 199 -19.04 -9.06 0.52
CA PHE A 199 -17.99 -8.07 0.75
C PHE A 199 -18.53 -6.81 1.44
N LYS A 200 -19.70 -6.31 1.00
CA LYS A 200 -20.40 -5.17 1.61
C LYS A 200 -20.77 -5.44 3.07
N THR A 201 -21.27 -6.63 3.37
CA THR A 201 -21.61 -7.02 4.75
C THR A 201 -20.37 -6.98 5.65
N LYS A 202 -19.27 -7.57 5.19
CA LYS A 202 -17.99 -7.56 5.91
C LYS A 202 -17.45 -6.15 6.17
N ILE A 203 -17.50 -5.26 5.18
CA ILE A 203 -17.06 -3.87 5.35
C ILE A 203 -17.94 -3.11 6.35
N THR A 204 -19.25 -3.35 6.33
CA THR A 204 -20.17 -2.73 7.28
C THR A 204 -19.85 -3.17 8.71
N GLU A 205 -19.60 -4.45 8.93
CA GLU A 205 -19.17 -4.99 10.23
C GLU A 205 -17.86 -4.34 10.72
N TRP A 206 -16.93 -4.01 9.83
CA TRP A 206 -15.65 -3.39 10.19
C TRP A 206 -15.73 -1.90 10.48
N LYS A 207 -16.72 -1.18 9.93
CA LYS A 207 -16.96 0.24 10.26
C LYS A 207 -17.29 0.46 11.72
N ASP A 208 -17.90 -0.53 12.36
CA ASP A 208 -18.29 -0.47 13.78
C ASP A 208 -17.12 -0.81 14.71
N VAL A 209 -15.99 -1.28 14.18
CA VAL A 209 -14.78 -1.49 14.96
C VAL A 209 -14.19 -0.15 15.36
N LYS A 210 -14.18 0.13 16.67
CA LYS A 210 -13.51 1.33 17.21
C LYS A 210 -12.05 1.32 16.77
N MET A 211 -11.69 2.28 15.94
CA MET A 211 -10.32 2.48 15.51
C MET A 211 -9.52 3.09 16.65
N PRO A 212 -8.31 2.62 16.94
CA PRO A 212 -7.41 3.32 17.86
C PRO A 212 -6.92 4.60 17.17
N TYR A 213 -7.64 5.68 17.40
CA TYR A 213 -7.45 6.98 16.71
C TYR A 213 -6.19 7.74 17.11
N GLU A 214 -5.38 7.26 18.03
CA GLU A 214 -4.33 8.08 18.65
C GLU A 214 -3.25 8.53 17.68
N ILE A 215 -2.96 7.77 16.63
CA ILE A 215 -2.07 8.23 15.55
C ILE A 215 -2.80 9.08 14.52
N LEU A 216 -4.10 8.87 14.33
CA LEU A 216 -4.87 9.42 13.21
C LEU A 216 -5.49 10.79 13.51
N LYS A 217 -5.33 11.32 14.70
CA LYS A 217 -5.64 12.73 15.05
C LYS A 217 -4.83 13.78 14.26
N ILE A 218 -4.16 13.33 13.21
CA ILE A 218 -3.50 14.23 12.24
C ILE A 218 -4.49 15.19 11.59
N GLU A 219 -5.78 14.89 11.56
CA GLU A 219 -6.79 15.80 11.03
C GLU A 219 -7.10 16.98 11.94
N ASP A 220 -6.99 16.82 13.26
CA ASP A 220 -7.09 17.94 14.20
C ASP A 220 -5.98 18.96 14.00
N ILE A 221 -4.87 18.56 13.37
CA ILE A 221 -3.74 19.45 13.07
C ILE A 221 -3.97 20.23 11.77
N ARG A 222 -4.73 19.68 10.79
CA ARG A 222 -5.02 20.38 9.52
C ARG A 222 -6.04 21.51 9.65
N HIS A 223 -6.85 21.51 10.69
CA HIS A 223 -7.84 22.55 10.97
C HIS A 223 -7.33 23.68 11.88
N ARG A 224 -6.04 23.64 12.26
CA ARG A 224 -5.39 24.66 13.11
C ARG A 224 -4.36 25.51 12.38
N GLN A 225 -4.33 25.46 11.04
CA GLN A 225 -3.50 26.39 10.23
C GLN A 225 -4.38 27.27 9.37
#